data_fe551c4ec58616487343813b9016dbd1
#
_entry.id   fe551c4ec58616487343813b9016dbd1
#
_cell.length_a   1.000
_cell.length_b   1.000
_cell.length_c   1.000
_cell.angle_alpha   90.00
_cell.angle_beta   90.00
_cell.angle_gamma   90.00
#
_symmetry.space_group_name_H-M   'P 1'
#
loop_
_entity.id
_entity.type
_entity.pdbx_description
1 polymer ?
#
loop_
_entity_poly.entity_id
_entity_poly.type
_entity_poly.pdbx_seq_one_letter_code
_entity_poly.pdbx_strand_id
1 'polypeptide(L)'
;MKSFRLLLLAPCSLLLAAPAARCGVADSAVHQSIAGIDVVLLKTGVQDVVTIRGTIPAGDARSPDDNPAIAELCGSMLDKGTTQHDKFAIAQMLGDVGANLSFAVSNNALQISGRCLRKDLPLVLSLLAEQLRSPAFSPAEFAKLKTQLTGRVKRSLESTDFRAGDKFTRAVYPLGHPNRDAAPEEILAGSEKATLEQVKAFYAKYYGPAAMRLVVVGDVDPAAAQADLAKSFAGWTGGSPAPKPAVAGSVDAPRDQAIFMPEKTNVSVVWGQATQLRYGDPDTLALRLGTAILGSGFTGRLMATVRDKEGLTYNIGSYVSQDTFVDGDWRIEADFAPALLNQGLDSTKRELLSWYRNGVTDAELTRAKGDFVGSYKVGLATTGGMASTILNTLNRDLPLSFIDDFDRTVNSLTKDKVNHAIQAHLNPDNMVVIKAGTILGAGAK
;
A
#
# COMPACT_ATOMS: atom_id res chain seq x y z
N MET A 1 -4.44 -42.93 77.91
CA MET A 1 -5.01 -41.74 77.23
C MET A 1 -4.30 -41.62 75.89
N LYS A 2 -4.91 -42.06 74.80
CA LYS A 2 -4.36 -42.01 73.44
C LYS A 2 -5.10 -40.92 72.68
N SER A 3 -4.41 -39.84 72.30
CA SER A 3 -4.97 -38.73 71.52
C SER A 3 -5.00 -39.08 70.03
N PHE A 4 -6.18 -39.14 69.46
CA PHE A 4 -6.41 -39.30 68.03
C PHE A 4 -6.34 -37.93 67.37
N ARG A 5 -5.39 -37.69 66.46
CA ARG A 5 -5.33 -36.49 65.59
C ARG A 5 -6.05 -36.80 64.24
N LEU A 6 -7.16 -36.11 64.01
CA LEU A 6 -7.92 -36.15 62.79
C LEU A 6 -7.21 -35.25 61.73
N LEU A 7 -6.73 -35.83 60.64
CA LEU A 7 -6.16 -35.09 59.49
C LEU A 7 -7.36 -34.74 58.55
N LEU A 8 -7.68 -33.44 58.43
CA LEU A 8 -8.59 -32.94 57.44
C LEU A 8 -7.86 -32.80 56.09
N LEU A 9 -8.19 -33.64 55.13
CA LEU A 9 -7.80 -33.48 53.71
C LEU A 9 -8.79 -32.52 53.07
N ALA A 10 -8.28 -31.31 52.68
CA ALA A 10 -9.03 -30.39 51.85
C ALA A 10 -8.88 -30.79 50.34
N PRO A 11 -9.97 -30.87 49.58
CA PRO A 11 -9.86 -31.14 48.16
C PRO A 11 -9.35 -29.89 47.44
N CYS A 12 -8.20 -29.98 46.82
CA CYS A 12 -7.65 -28.98 45.93
C CYS A 12 -8.39 -29.09 44.57
N SER A 13 -9.38 -28.24 44.37
CA SER A 13 -10.08 -28.15 43.06
C SER A 13 -9.16 -27.46 42.07
N LEU A 14 -8.49 -28.24 41.20
CA LEU A 14 -7.82 -27.70 40.01
C LEU A 14 -8.90 -27.12 39.07
N LEU A 15 -9.05 -25.82 39.10
CA LEU A 15 -9.69 -25.07 38.02
C LEU A 15 -8.81 -25.19 36.77
N LEU A 16 -9.15 -26.12 35.89
CA LEU A 16 -8.66 -26.13 34.50
C LEU A 16 -9.20 -24.86 33.83
N ALA A 17 -8.39 -23.81 33.81
CA ALA A 17 -8.63 -22.65 32.94
C ALA A 17 -8.56 -23.17 31.49
N ALA A 18 -9.69 -23.40 30.87
CA ALA A 18 -9.75 -23.61 29.43
C ALA A 18 -9.05 -22.42 28.75
N PRO A 19 -8.14 -22.67 27.81
CA PRO A 19 -7.58 -21.56 27.05
C PRO A 19 -8.73 -20.83 26.40
N ALA A 20 -8.90 -19.53 26.71
CA ALA A 20 -9.84 -18.67 26.00
C ALA A 20 -9.46 -18.75 24.53
N ALA A 21 -10.33 -19.38 23.74
CA ALA A 21 -10.18 -19.40 22.29
C ALA A 21 -10.07 -17.93 21.87
N ARG A 22 -8.90 -17.52 21.40
CA ARG A 22 -8.73 -16.19 20.80
C ARG A 22 -9.56 -16.22 19.53
N CYS A 23 -10.74 -15.57 19.55
CA CYS A 23 -11.52 -15.33 18.35
C CYS A 23 -10.63 -14.57 17.36
N GLY A 24 -10.44 -15.12 16.18
CA GLY A 24 -9.68 -14.50 15.11
C GLY A 24 -10.40 -13.26 14.56
N VAL A 25 -9.72 -12.54 13.67
CA VAL A 25 -10.33 -11.41 12.94
C VAL A 25 -11.51 -11.92 12.11
N ALA A 26 -11.37 -13.07 11.45
CA ALA A 26 -12.41 -13.67 10.64
C ALA A 26 -13.69 -13.98 11.43
N ASP A 27 -13.55 -14.42 12.68
CA ASP A 27 -14.70 -14.77 13.54
C ASP A 27 -15.34 -13.54 14.21
N SER A 28 -14.56 -12.47 14.42
CA SER A 28 -14.98 -11.28 15.17
C SER A 28 -15.51 -10.16 14.27
N ALA A 29 -15.12 -10.14 13.00
CA ALA A 29 -15.52 -9.12 12.05
C ALA A 29 -16.93 -9.38 11.50
N VAL A 30 -17.74 -8.32 11.43
CA VAL A 30 -18.99 -8.34 10.68
C VAL A 30 -18.68 -7.93 9.24
N HIS A 31 -18.76 -8.87 8.30
CA HIS A 31 -18.50 -8.66 6.87
C HIS A 31 -19.80 -8.83 6.08
N GLN A 32 -20.27 -7.75 5.45
CA GLN A 32 -21.54 -7.73 4.73
C GLN A 32 -21.63 -6.59 3.71
N SER A 33 -22.58 -6.69 2.79
CA SER A 33 -22.94 -5.58 1.91
C SER A 33 -23.92 -4.64 2.59
N ILE A 34 -23.56 -3.33 2.66
CA ILE A 34 -24.43 -2.26 3.21
C ILE A 34 -24.59 -1.19 2.13
N ALA A 35 -25.83 -0.93 1.73
CA ALA A 35 -26.15 0.01 0.63
C ALA A 35 -25.33 -0.23 -0.66
N GLY A 36 -24.99 -1.48 -0.95
CA GLY A 36 -24.20 -1.89 -2.12
C GLY A 36 -22.67 -1.79 -1.92
N ILE A 37 -22.20 -1.35 -0.76
CA ILE A 37 -20.78 -1.27 -0.39
C ILE A 37 -20.36 -2.57 0.30
N ASP A 38 -19.19 -3.11 -0.04
CA ASP A 38 -18.54 -4.21 0.67
C ASP A 38 -17.92 -3.70 1.97
N VAL A 39 -18.52 -4.00 3.13
CA VAL A 39 -18.21 -3.41 4.43
C VAL A 39 -17.72 -4.45 5.42
N VAL A 40 -16.61 -4.15 6.08
CA VAL A 40 -16.14 -4.88 7.27
C VAL A 40 -16.16 -3.97 8.49
N LEU A 41 -16.85 -4.39 9.54
CA LEU A 41 -16.91 -3.72 10.84
C LEU A 41 -16.23 -4.60 11.87
N LEU A 42 -15.24 -4.09 12.59
CA LEU A 42 -14.53 -4.83 13.62
C LEU A 42 -14.44 -4.02 14.92
N LYS A 43 -15.13 -4.50 15.96
CA LYS A 43 -14.96 -3.96 17.31
C LYS A 43 -13.65 -4.46 17.92
N THR A 44 -12.87 -3.55 18.49
CA THR A 44 -11.61 -3.84 19.21
C THR A 44 -11.68 -3.41 20.66
N GLY A 45 -10.67 -3.79 21.45
CA GLY A 45 -10.55 -3.33 22.85
C GLY A 45 -9.99 -1.89 23.00
N VAL A 46 -9.68 -1.20 21.91
CA VAL A 46 -9.24 0.20 21.96
C VAL A 46 -10.45 1.08 22.26
N GLN A 47 -10.35 1.90 23.32
CA GLN A 47 -11.46 2.76 23.75
C GLN A 47 -11.53 4.06 22.96
N ASP A 48 -12.73 4.51 22.71
CA ASP A 48 -13.11 5.80 22.11
C ASP A 48 -12.58 6.11 20.71
N VAL A 49 -11.72 5.31 20.12
CA VAL A 49 -11.11 5.57 18.80
C VAL A 49 -11.67 4.65 17.74
N VAL A 50 -12.07 5.24 16.61
CA VAL A 50 -12.51 4.54 15.41
C VAL A 50 -11.66 4.97 14.21
N THR A 51 -11.21 4.02 13.44
CA THR A 51 -10.49 4.22 12.18
C THR A 51 -11.33 3.71 11.01
N ILE A 52 -11.39 4.51 9.97
CA ILE A 52 -12.06 4.21 8.70
C ILE A 52 -11.00 4.08 7.61
N ARG A 53 -11.08 3.02 6.81
CA ARG A 53 -10.28 2.84 5.59
C ARG A 53 -11.20 2.37 4.47
N GLY A 54 -10.96 2.83 3.26
CA GLY A 54 -11.74 2.37 2.11
C GLY A 54 -11.02 2.55 0.78
N THR A 55 -11.54 1.90 -0.24
CA THR A 55 -11.08 2.04 -1.62
C THR A 55 -12.25 2.05 -2.59
N ILE A 56 -12.11 2.84 -3.65
CA ILE A 56 -12.91 2.75 -4.87
C ILE A 56 -11.93 2.53 -6.02
N PRO A 57 -12.13 1.55 -6.95
CA PRO A 57 -11.22 1.28 -8.05
C PRO A 57 -11.31 2.37 -9.15
N ALA A 58 -10.99 3.61 -8.78
CA ALA A 58 -11.00 4.84 -9.56
C ALA A 58 -9.64 5.55 -9.51
N GLY A 59 -8.56 4.77 -9.67
CA GLY A 59 -7.18 5.26 -9.68
C GLY A 59 -6.71 5.75 -11.05
N ASP A 60 -5.44 6.16 -11.13
CA ASP A 60 -4.83 6.77 -12.32
C ASP A 60 -4.89 5.85 -13.55
N ALA A 61 -4.79 4.53 -13.36
CA ALA A 61 -4.95 3.54 -14.43
C ALA A 61 -6.34 3.53 -15.11
N ARG A 62 -7.31 4.27 -14.55
CA ARG A 62 -8.64 4.46 -15.13
C ARG A 62 -8.79 5.78 -15.86
N SER A 63 -7.80 6.66 -15.75
CA SER A 63 -7.82 7.90 -16.54
C SER A 63 -7.91 7.60 -18.03
N PRO A 64 -8.53 8.47 -18.83
CA PRO A 64 -8.52 8.33 -20.28
C PRO A 64 -7.07 8.29 -20.82
N ASP A 65 -6.83 7.48 -21.85
CA ASP A 65 -5.48 7.33 -22.45
C ASP A 65 -4.90 8.66 -22.94
N ASP A 66 -5.75 9.61 -23.32
CA ASP A 66 -5.37 10.94 -23.80
C ASP A 66 -5.20 11.97 -22.67
N ASN A 67 -5.56 11.62 -21.43
CA ASN A 67 -5.45 12.52 -20.29
C ASN A 67 -5.24 11.79 -18.93
N PRO A 68 -4.00 11.46 -18.57
CA PRO A 68 -3.69 10.74 -17.34
C PRO A 68 -3.92 11.55 -16.04
N ALA A 69 -4.18 12.86 -16.13
CA ALA A 69 -4.41 13.71 -14.95
C ALA A 69 -5.83 13.62 -14.38
N ILE A 70 -6.79 12.97 -15.06
CA ILE A 70 -8.21 13.07 -14.73
C ILE A 70 -8.58 12.39 -13.42
N ALA A 71 -8.06 11.18 -13.14
CA ALA A 71 -8.36 10.47 -11.90
C ALA A 71 -7.88 11.25 -10.68
N GLU A 72 -6.63 11.73 -10.71
CA GLU A 72 -6.03 12.53 -9.63
C GLU A 72 -6.81 13.83 -9.41
N LEU A 73 -7.17 14.56 -10.48
CA LEU A 73 -7.98 15.77 -10.37
C LEU A 73 -9.37 15.47 -9.81
N CYS A 74 -9.99 14.35 -10.21
CA CYS A 74 -11.30 13.94 -9.72
C CYS A 74 -11.26 13.61 -8.22
N GLY A 75 -10.34 12.78 -7.78
CA GLY A 75 -10.19 12.44 -6.36
C GLY A 75 -9.88 13.65 -5.50
N SER A 76 -9.05 14.56 -6.01
CA SER A 76 -8.71 15.82 -5.34
C SER A 76 -9.88 16.82 -5.24
N MET A 77 -10.98 16.65 -5.99
CA MET A 77 -12.17 17.50 -5.86
C MET A 77 -13.07 17.12 -4.69
N LEU A 78 -12.99 15.89 -4.16
CA LEU A 78 -13.92 15.38 -3.15
C LEU A 78 -13.91 16.18 -1.84
N ASP A 79 -12.77 16.69 -1.42
CA ASP A 79 -12.60 17.49 -0.20
C ASP A 79 -12.72 19.01 -0.46
N LYS A 80 -13.12 19.42 -1.67
CA LYS A 80 -13.23 20.83 -2.05
C LYS A 80 -14.65 21.40 -1.90
N GLY A 81 -15.50 20.71 -1.16
CA GLY A 81 -16.87 21.05 -0.87
C GLY A 81 -17.87 20.18 -1.61
N THR A 82 -19.08 20.21 -1.12
CA THR A 82 -20.23 19.45 -1.61
C THR A 82 -21.35 20.40 -2.03
N THR A 83 -22.47 19.85 -2.45
CA THR A 83 -23.68 20.65 -2.73
C THR A 83 -24.34 21.19 -1.46
N GLN A 84 -23.96 20.69 -0.26
CA GLN A 84 -24.55 21.07 1.03
C GLN A 84 -23.62 21.96 1.85
N HIS A 85 -22.32 21.64 1.87
CA HIS A 85 -21.31 22.33 2.67
C HIS A 85 -20.10 22.70 1.80
N ASP A 86 -19.61 23.91 1.98
CA ASP A 86 -18.33 24.29 1.40
C ASP A 86 -17.16 23.59 2.14
N LYS A 87 -15.96 23.67 1.58
CA LYS A 87 -14.78 23.00 2.15
C LYS A 87 -14.40 23.51 3.54
N PHE A 88 -14.71 24.80 3.87
CA PHE A 88 -14.38 25.37 5.17
C PHE A 88 -15.37 24.89 6.23
N ALA A 89 -16.66 24.78 5.91
CA ALA A 89 -17.66 24.20 6.79
C ALA A 89 -17.34 22.73 7.10
N ILE A 90 -16.96 21.91 6.09
CA ILE A 90 -16.53 20.52 6.30
C ILE A 90 -15.29 20.46 7.21
N ALA A 91 -14.28 21.29 6.94
CA ALA A 91 -13.07 21.34 7.75
C ALA A 91 -13.37 21.77 9.21
N GLN A 92 -14.29 22.73 9.40
CA GLN A 92 -14.73 23.16 10.74
C GLN A 92 -15.46 22.03 11.47
N MET A 93 -16.43 21.36 10.81
CA MET A 93 -17.20 20.25 11.41
C MET A 93 -16.29 19.10 11.86
N LEU A 94 -15.28 18.74 11.06
CA LEU A 94 -14.27 17.74 11.41
C LEU A 94 -13.34 18.25 12.52
N GLY A 95 -12.90 19.49 12.44
CA GLY A 95 -12.00 20.12 13.42
C GLY A 95 -12.61 20.24 14.82
N ASP A 96 -13.90 20.61 14.92
CA ASP A 96 -14.63 20.76 16.18
C ASP A 96 -14.69 19.47 17.00
N VAL A 97 -14.61 18.31 16.34
CA VAL A 97 -14.61 16.98 16.97
C VAL A 97 -13.23 16.27 16.92
N GLY A 98 -12.17 16.95 16.45
CA GLY A 98 -10.84 16.37 16.32
C GLY A 98 -10.76 15.19 15.36
N ALA A 99 -11.71 15.10 14.42
CA ALA A 99 -11.73 14.06 13.40
C ALA A 99 -10.94 14.45 12.16
N ASN A 100 -10.53 13.45 11.38
CA ASN A 100 -9.99 13.66 10.04
C ASN A 100 -10.67 12.75 9.02
N LEU A 101 -10.73 13.22 7.78
CA LEU A 101 -11.20 12.49 6.62
C LEU A 101 -10.39 12.98 5.41
N SER A 102 -9.85 12.09 4.63
CA SER A 102 -9.01 12.42 3.49
C SER A 102 -9.15 11.41 2.36
N PHE A 103 -8.86 11.87 1.15
CA PHE A 103 -8.87 11.10 -0.08
C PHE A 103 -7.51 11.22 -0.76
N ALA A 104 -7.03 10.12 -1.35
CA ALA A 104 -5.80 10.10 -2.13
C ALA A 104 -5.99 9.15 -3.32
N VAL A 105 -5.48 9.54 -4.47
CA VAL A 105 -5.49 8.68 -5.66
C VAL A 105 -4.16 7.94 -5.75
N SER A 106 -4.24 6.67 -6.09
CA SER A 106 -3.11 5.81 -6.45
C SER A 106 -3.36 5.24 -7.84
N ASN A 107 -2.40 4.53 -8.40
CA ASN A 107 -2.56 3.92 -9.72
C ASN A 107 -3.86 3.11 -9.86
N ASN A 108 -4.22 2.35 -8.83
CA ASN A 108 -5.34 1.40 -8.92
C ASN A 108 -6.65 1.89 -8.28
N ALA A 109 -6.59 2.81 -7.32
CA ALA A 109 -7.76 3.15 -6.52
C ALA A 109 -7.71 4.56 -5.93
N LEU A 110 -8.89 5.16 -5.75
CA LEU A 110 -9.11 6.17 -4.73
C LEU A 110 -9.02 5.49 -3.36
N GLN A 111 -8.20 6.05 -2.49
CA GLN A 111 -8.04 5.62 -1.10
C GLN A 111 -8.80 6.58 -0.16
N ILE A 112 -9.50 6.02 0.81
CA ILE A 112 -10.26 6.74 1.83
C ILE A 112 -9.61 6.49 3.18
N SER A 113 -9.38 7.55 3.94
CA SER A 113 -8.77 7.49 5.26
C SER A 113 -9.51 8.39 6.22
N GLY A 114 -9.97 7.84 7.33
CA GLY A 114 -10.66 8.60 8.37
C GLY A 114 -10.31 8.10 9.76
N ARG A 115 -10.40 9.00 10.75
CA ARG A 115 -10.27 8.69 12.16
C ARG A 115 -11.10 9.66 12.98
N CYS A 116 -11.81 9.16 13.98
CA CYS A 116 -12.63 9.96 14.88
C CYS A 116 -12.77 9.30 16.25
N LEU A 117 -13.43 9.98 17.18
CA LEU A 117 -13.94 9.36 18.39
C LEU A 117 -15.23 8.59 18.09
N ARG A 118 -15.52 7.57 18.90
CA ARG A 118 -16.73 6.73 18.77
C ARG A 118 -18.02 7.56 18.68
N LYS A 119 -18.17 8.57 19.55
CA LYS A 119 -19.36 9.43 19.60
C LYS A 119 -19.58 10.24 18.32
N ASP A 120 -18.51 10.52 17.58
CA ASP A 120 -18.51 11.38 16.38
C ASP A 120 -18.55 10.56 15.08
N LEU A 121 -18.54 9.20 15.17
CA LEU A 121 -18.59 8.31 14.01
C LEU A 121 -19.79 8.60 13.08
N PRO A 122 -21.03 8.83 13.58
CA PRO A 122 -22.16 9.14 12.71
C PRO A 122 -21.96 10.40 11.87
N LEU A 123 -21.37 11.45 12.45
CA LEU A 123 -21.02 12.68 11.74
C LEU A 123 -20.00 12.41 10.63
N VAL A 124 -18.92 11.67 10.95
CA VAL A 124 -17.84 11.41 9.98
C VAL A 124 -18.32 10.52 8.84
N LEU A 125 -19.17 9.52 9.11
CA LEU A 125 -19.79 8.69 8.07
C LEU A 125 -20.76 9.50 7.19
N SER A 126 -21.50 10.44 7.77
CA SER A 126 -22.36 11.36 7.00
C SER A 126 -21.55 12.25 6.07
N LEU A 127 -20.47 12.87 6.58
CA LEU A 127 -19.57 13.71 5.78
C LEU A 127 -18.83 12.90 4.70
N LEU A 128 -18.40 11.67 5.01
CA LEU A 128 -17.82 10.76 4.01
C LEU A 128 -18.82 10.50 2.88
N ALA A 129 -20.05 10.15 3.22
CA ALA A 129 -21.08 9.88 2.25
C ALA A 129 -21.41 11.14 1.41
N GLU A 130 -21.50 12.29 2.03
CA GLU A 130 -21.77 13.56 1.36
C GLU A 130 -20.68 13.90 0.34
N GLN A 131 -19.40 13.82 0.74
CA GLN A 131 -18.26 14.10 -0.13
C GLN A 131 -18.15 13.11 -1.30
N LEU A 132 -18.49 11.84 -1.07
CA LEU A 132 -18.46 10.82 -2.13
C LEU A 132 -19.65 10.89 -3.07
N ARG A 133 -20.83 11.34 -2.62
CA ARG A 133 -22.09 11.31 -3.38
C ARG A 133 -22.42 12.62 -4.09
N SER A 134 -22.00 13.73 -3.52
CA SER A 134 -22.47 15.05 -3.94
C SER A 134 -21.36 16.10 -3.96
N PRO A 135 -20.16 15.79 -4.52
CA PRO A 135 -19.10 16.78 -4.63
C PRO A 135 -19.57 17.98 -5.46
N ALA A 136 -19.21 19.19 -5.03
CA ALA A 136 -19.66 20.43 -5.68
C ALA A 136 -19.06 20.67 -7.07
N PHE A 137 -17.91 20.08 -7.36
CA PHE A 137 -17.14 20.29 -8.60
C PHE A 137 -17.02 21.79 -8.96
N SER A 138 -16.62 22.62 -7.98
CA SER A 138 -16.45 24.06 -8.15
C SER A 138 -15.40 24.38 -9.22
N PRO A 139 -15.74 25.19 -10.27
CA PRO A 139 -14.76 25.60 -11.27
C PRO A 139 -13.54 26.32 -10.69
N ALA A 140 -13.74 27.12 -9.63
CA ALA A 140 -12.65 27.84 -8.98
C ALA A 140 -11.68 26.89 -8.25
N GLU A 141 -12.20 25.87 -7.56
CA GLU A 141 -11.36 24.87 -6.91
C GLU A 141 -10.66 23.97 -7.95
N PHE A 142 -11.33 23.58 -9.02
CA PHE A 142 -10.73 22.86 -10.12
C PHE A 142 -9.52 23.59 -10.73
N ALA A 143 -9.66 24.90 -11.00
CA ALA A 143 -8.55 25.70 -11.53
C ALA A 143 -7.34 25.72 -10.56
N LYS A 144 -7.59 25.84 -9.24
CA LYS A 144 -6.54 25.76 -8.22
C LYS A 144 -5.86 24.39 -8.20
N LEU A 145 -6.63 23.31 -8.27
CA LEU A 145 -6.10 21.94 -8.28
C LEU A 145 -5.23 21.65 -9.51
N LYS A 146 -5.60 22.15 -10.69
CA LYS A 146 -4.74 22.09 -11.88
C LYS A 146 -3.39 22.76 -11.65
N THR A 147 -3.39 23.97 -11.08
CA THR A 147 -2.16 24.69 -10.74
C THR A 147 -1.32 23.93 -9.71
N GLN A 148 -1.97 23.36 -8.68
CA GLN A 148 -1.31 22.57 -7.62
C GLN A 148 -0.70 21.28 -8.18
N LEU A 149 -1.43 20.54 -9.02
CA LEU A 149 -0.95 19.34 -9.69
C LEU A 149 0.28 19.66 -10.56
N THR A 150 0.17 20.66 -11.42
CA THR A 150 1.28 21.13 -12.25
C THR A 150 2.52 21.49 -11.41
N GLY A 151 2.33 22.25 -10.34
CA GLY A 151 3.43 22.63 -9.43
C GLY A 151 4.04 21.42 -8.71
N ARG A 152 3.23 20.44 -8.31
CA ARG A 152 3.68 19.20 -7.68
C ARG A 152 4.52 18.36 -8.65
N VAL A 153 4.03 18.12 -9.87
CA VAL A 153 4.76 17.34 -10.88
C VAL A 153 6.07 18.02 -11.25
N LYS A 154 6.09 19.35 -11.47
CA LYS A 154 7.33 20.10 -11.72
C LYS A 154 8.37 19.94 -10.61
N ARG A 155 7.95 19.99 -9.34
CA ARG A 155 8.86 19.75 -8.22
C ARG A 155 9.35 18.30 -8.17
N SER A 156 8.48 17.32 -8.47
CA SER A 156 8.87 15.90 -8.50
C SER A 156 9.91 15.60 -9.58
N LEU A 157 9.91 16.34 -10.70
CA LEU A 157 10.93 16.23 -11.75
C LEU A 157 12.35 16.57 -11.26
N GLU A 158 12.48 17.32 -10.17
CA GLU A 158 13.76 17.64 -9.54
C GLU A 158 14.25 16.56 -8.57
N SER A 159 13.42 15.55 -8.23
CA SER A 159 13.79 14.42 -7.36
C SER A 159 14.42 13.31 -8.20
N THR A 160 15.62 12.89 -7.82
CA THR A 160 16.31 11.75 -8.43
C THR A 160 15.56 10.45 -8.21
N ASP A 161 15.01 10.25 -7.00
CA ASP A 161 14.19 9.06 -6.65
C ASP A 161 12.93 8.96 -7.50
N PHE A 162 12.18 10.07 -7.60
CA PHE A 162 10.99 10.12 -8.43
C PHE A 162 11.30 9.78 -9.89
N ARG A 163 12.36 10.37 -10.45
CA ARG A 163 12.77 10.14 -11.84
C ARG A 163 13.20 8.71 -12.10
N ALA A 164 13.92 8.10 -11.15
CA ALA A 164 14.33 6.70 -11.26
C ALA A 164 13.12 5.76 -11.16
N GLY A 165 12.24 5.96 -10.17
CA GLY A 165 11.06 5.13 -9.94
C GLY A 165 10.05 5.21 -11.08
N ASP A 166 9.68 6.41 -11.53
CA ASP A 166 8.79 6.64 -12.68
C ASP A 166 9.32 5.96 -13.96
N LYS A 167 10.60 6.13 -14.25
CA LYS A 167 11.21 5.50 -15.42
C LYS A 167 11.23 3.97 -15.30
N PHE A 168 11.43 3.45 -14.08
CA PHE A 168 11.45 2.03 -13.81
C PHE A 168 10.08 1.38 -14.10
N THR A 169 8.99 1.93 -13.58
CA THR A 169 7.64 1.37 -13.83
C THR A 169 7.31 1.33 -15.32
N ARG A 170 7.69 2.36 -16.06
CA ARG A 170 7.53 2.40 -17.53
C ARG A 170 8.46 1.44 -18.28
N ALA A 171 9.56 1.01 -17.67
CA ALA A 171 10.47 0.05 -18.27
C ALA A 171 10.08 -1.41 -17.99
N VAL A 172 9.41 -1.71 -16.88
CA VAL A 172 9.06 -3.08 -16.48
C VAL A 172 7.61 -3.45 -16.77
N TYR A 173 6.71 -2.47 -16.94
CA TYR A 173 5.31 -2.72 -17.24
C TYR A 173 4.93 -2.29 -18.66
N PRO A 174 4.18 -3.11 -19.41
CA PRO A 174 3.69 -2.77 -20.73
C PRO A 174 2.63 -1.66 -20.68
N LEU A 175 2.35 -1.06 -21.85
CA LEU A 175 1.24 -0.10 -22.00
C LEU A 175 -0.08 -0.76 -21.57
N GLY A 176 -0.90 0.00 -20.85
CA GLY A 176 -2.18 -0.47 -20.32
C GLY A 176 -2.08 -1.27 -19.02
N HIS A 177 -0.88 -1.58 -18.54
CA HIS A 177 -0.73 -2.20 -17.22
C HIS A 177 -1.02 -1.18 -16.11
N PRO A 178 -1.88 -1.51 -15.09
CA PRO A 178 -2.27 -0.56 -14.06
C PRO A 178 -1.12 0.02 -13.21
N ASN A 179 -0.02 -0.70 -13.08
CA ASN A 179 1.16 -0.22 -12.34
C ASN A 179 2.16 0.56 -13.21
N ARG A 180 1.87 0.75 -14.49
CA ARG A 180 2.68 1.59 -15.35
C ARG A 180 2.29 3.06 -15.15
N ASP A 181 3.20 3.85 -14.63
CA ASP A 181 2.97 5.28 -14.46
C ASP A 181 2.89 5.99 -15.82
N ALA A 182 2.04 7.02 -15.92
CA ALA A 182 2.10 7.97 -17.02
C ALA A 182 3.37 8.82 -16.91
N ALA A 183 3.94 9.21 -18.04
CA ALA A 183 5.10 10.09 -18.00
C ALA A 183 4.75 11.44 -17.35
N PRO A 184 5.65 12.04 -16.55
CA PRO A 184 5.40 13.34 -15.92
C PRO A 184 5.02 14.42 -16.94
N GLU A 185 5.59 14.38 -18.12
CA GLU A 185 5.29 15.28 -19.23
C GLU A 185 3.86 15.09 -19.76
N GLU A 186 3.36 13.84 -19.77
CA GLU A 186 1.97 13.52 -20.15
C GLU A 186 0.99 14.01 -19.07
N ILE A 187 1.35 13.87 -17.77
CA ILE A 187 0.55 14.40 -16.66
C ILE A 187 0.49 15.93 -16.72
N LEU A 188 1.60 16.62 -17.01
CA LEU A 188 1.64 18.08 -17.19
C LEU A 188 0.73 18.53 -18.34
N ALA A 189 0.90 17.93 -19.53
CA ALA A 189 0.09 18.23 -20.69
C ALA A 189 -1.40 17.89 -20.43
N GLY A 190 -1.67 16.76 -19.77
CA GLY A 190 -3.03 16.35 -19.37
C GLY A 190 -3.65 17.34 -18.37
N SER A 191 -2.90 17.81 -17.39
CA SER A 191 -3.37 18.82 -16.43
C SER A 191 -3.76 20.13 -17.12
N GLU A 192 -2.98 20.58 -18.10
CA GLU A 192 -3.29 21.80 -18.87
C GLU A 192 -4.58 21.65 -19.68
N LYS A 193 -4.80 20.49 -20.31
CA LYS A 193 -5.95 20.21 -21.18
C LYS A 193 -7.20 19.79 -20.41
N ALA A 194 -7.06 19.35 -19.15
CA ALA A 194 -8.16 18.83 -18.36
C ALA A 194 -9.31 19.83 -18.26
N THR A 195 -10.53 19.34 -18.48
CA THR A 195 -11.76 20.09 -18.29
C THR A 195 -12.57 19.54 -17.13
N LEU A 196 -13.42 20.38 -16.56
CA LEU A 196 -14.29 19.96 -15.46
C LEU A 196 -15.33 18.91 -15.91
N GLU A 197 -15.73 18.97 -17.17
CA GLU A 197 -16.65 18.00 -17.80
C GLU A 197 -16.01 16.60 -17.86
N GLN A 198 -14.72 16.49 -18.21
CA GLN A 198 -13.98 15.22 -18.18
C GLN A 198 -13.93 14.65 -16.77
N VAL A 199 -13.67 15.49 -15.75
CA VAL A 199 -13.64 15.07 -14.34
C VAL A 199 -15.02 14.58 -13.90
N LYS A 200 -16.11 15.29 -14.24
CA LYS A 200 -17.48 14.87 -13.94
C LYS A 200 -17.86 13.57 -14.64
N ALA A 201 -17.45 13.39 -15.90
CA ALA A 201 -17.68 12.15 -16.65
C ALA A 201 -16.92 10.97 -16.02
N PHE A 202 -15.69 11.17 -15.59
CA PHE A 202 -14.90 10.18 -14.87
C PHE A 202 -15.58 9.79 -13.54
N TYR A 203 -16.01 10.78 -12.75
CA TYR A 203 -16.75 10.56 -11.52
C TYR A 203 -18.02 9.75 -11.76
N ALA A 204 -18.86 10.17 -12.69
CA ALA A 204 -20.13 9.48 -13.02
C ALA A 204 -19.92 8.02 -13.44
N LYS A 205 -18.79 7.70 -14.08
CA LYS A 205 -18.48 6.34 -14.55
C LYS A 205 -17.93 5.43 -13.44
N TYR A 206 -17.07 5.95 -12.58
CA TYR A 206 -16.27 5.11 -11.67
C TYR A 206 -16.64 5.22 -10.20
N TYR A 207 -17.29 6.31 -9.75
CA TYR A 207 -17.64 6.49 -8.35
C TYR A 207 -19.05 5.93 -8.07
N GLY A 208 -19.11 5.06 -7.08
CA GLY A 208 -20.36 4.44 -6.66
C GLY A 208 -20.11 3.30 -5.69
N PRO A 209 -21.17 2.75 -5.08
CA PRO A 209 -21.06 1.72 -4.06
C PRO A 209 -20.63 0.36 -4.60
N ALA A 210 -20.90 0.08 -5.89
CA ALA A 210 -20.79 -1.28 -6.45
C ALA A 210 -19.38 -1.89 -6.42
N ALA A 211 -18.35 -1.07 -6.26
CA ALA A 211 -16.97 -1.53 -6.15
C ALA A 211 -16.23 -0.92 -4.95
N MET A 212 -16.95 -0.20 -4.10
CA MET A 212 -16.37 0.38 -2.90
C MET A 212 -16.18 -0.69 -1.82
N ARG A 213 -15.00 -0.72 -1.23
CA ARG A 213 -14.68 -1.48 0.00
C ARG A 213 -14.47 -0.50 1.13
N LEU A 214 -15.10 -0.79 2.28
CA LEU A 214 -15.02 0.08 3.46
C LEU A 214 -14.77 -0.76 4.70
N VAL A 215 -13.83 -0.35 5.52
CA VAL A 215 -13.45 -1.01 6.77
C VAL A 215 -13.52 -0.03 7.91
N VAL A 216 -14.23 -0.37 8.97
CA VAL A 216 -14.38 0.44 10.20
C VAL A 216 -13.91 -0.39 11.39
N VAL A 217 -12.86 0.05 12.06
CA VAL A 217 -12.21 -0.69 13.15
C VAL A 217 -12.03 0.20 14.37
N GLY A 218 -12.33 -0.31 15.55
CA GLY A 218 -12.10 0.40 16.81
C GLY A 218 -13.17 0.17 17.85
N ASP A 219 -13.45 1.19 18.67
CA ASP A 219 -14.59 1.16 19.58
C ASP A 219 -15.87 1.47 18.81
N VAL A 220 -16.32 0.51 18.05
CA VAL A 220 -17.51 0.59 17.21
C VAL A 220 -18.57 -0.37 17.69
N ASP A 221 -19.84 0.08 17.69
CA ASP A 221 -20.99 -0.81 17.74
C ASP A 221 -21.35 -1.19 16.30
N PRO A 222 -21.17 -2.45 15.89
CA PRO A 222 -21.43 -2.84 14.51
C PRO A 222 -22.87 -2.59 14.05
N ALA A 223 -23.87 -2.78 14.93
CA ALA A 223 -25.28 -2.57 14.57
C ALA A 223 -25.60 -1.07 14.34
N ALA A 224 -25.08 -0.20 15.21
CA ALA A 224 -25.22 1.24 15.05
C ALA A 224 -24.49 1.74 13.78
N ALA A 225 -23.24 1.31 13.58
CA ALA A 225 -22.46 1.70 12.39
C ALA A 225 -23.13 1.20 11.09
N GLN A 226 -23.71 0.02 11.09
CA GLN A 226 -24.48 -0.50 9.95
C GLN A 226 -25.70 0.39 9.65
N ALA A 227 -26.45 0.82 10.67
CA ALA A 227 -27.59 1.69 10.49
C ALA A 227 -27.17 3.08 9.94
N ASP A 228 -26.08 3.65 10.48
CA ASP A 228 -25.53 4.93 10.03
C ASP A 228 -25.04 4.86 8.58
N LEU A 229 -24.33 3.80 8.19
CA LEU A 229 -23.89 3.56 6.82
C LEU A 229 -25.08 3.39 5.87
N ALA A 230 -26.05 2.55 6.24
CA ALA A 230 -27.24 2.32 5.42
C ALA A 230 -28.01 3.63 5.18
N LYS A 231 -28.15 4.47 6.21
CA LYS A 231 -28.77 5.80 6.13
C LYS A 231 -27.96 6.76 5.25
N SER A 232 -26.66 6.87 5.48
CA SER A 232 -25.79 7.85 4.82
C SER A 232 -25.60 7.58 3.33
N PHE A 233 -25.55 6.30 2.94
CA PHE A 233 -25.38 5.86 1.57
C PHE A 233 -26.69 5.42 0.86
N ALA A 234 -27.84 5.64 1.49
CA ALA A 234 -29.15 5.29 0.91
C ALA A 234 -29.35 5.91 -0.47
N GLY A 235 -29.71 5.11 -1.48
CA GLY A 235 -29.96 5.57 -2.84
C GLY A 235 -28.73 5.99 -3.63
N TRP A 236 -27.50 5.81 -3.13
CA TRP A 236 -26.31 5.97 -3.94
C TRP A 236 -26.17 4.74 -4.86
N THR A 237 -25.93 4.99 -6.15
CA THR A 237 -25.84 3.95 -7.17
C THR A 237 -24.64 4.21 -8.08
N GLY A 238 -24.30 3.26 -8.94
CA GLY A 238 -23.19 3.40 -9.88
C GLY A 238 -21.91 2.78 -9.38
N GLY A 239 -20.80 3.24 -9.93
CA GLY A 239 -19.47 2.65 -9.75
C GLY A 239 -19.18 1.52 -10.74
N SER A 240 -17.93 1.40 -11.13
CA SER A 240 -17.48 0.32 -12.02
C SER A 240 -16.50 -0.57 -11.25
N PRO A 241 -16.69 -1.89 -11.26
CA PRO A 241 -15.73 -2.82 -10.64
C PRO A 241 -14.35 -2.70 -11.31
N ALA A 242 -13.31 -3.07 -10.57
CA ALA A 242 -11.98 -3.20 -11.15
C ALA A 242 -12.02 -4.23 -12.29
N PRO A 243 -11.36 -3.99 -13.44
CA PRO A 243 -11.18 -5.04 -14.44
C PRO A 243 -10.38 -6.18 -13.81
N LYS A 244 -10.65 -7.40 -14.25
CA LYS A 244 -9.74 -8.50 -13.96
C LYS A 244 -8.39 -8.17 -14.60
N PRO A 245 -7.30 -8.12 -13.85
CA PRO A 245 -6.01 -7.82 -14.42
C PRO A 245 -5.63 -8.93 -15.42
N ALA A 246 -5.19 -8.54 -16.59
CA ALA A 246 -4.39 -9.42 -17.42
C ALA A 246 -3.00 -9.53 -16.78
N VAL A 247 -2.44 -10.72 -16.72
CA VAL A 247 -1.06 -10.89 -16.26
C VAL A 247 -0.13 -10.13 -17.21
N ALA A 248 0.66 -9.22 -16.67
CA ALA A 248 1.62 -8.49 -17.47
C ALA A 248 2.82 -9.38 -17.81
N GLY A 249 3.12 -9.44 -19.09
CA GLY A 249 4.48 -9.78 -19.48
C GLY A 249 5.46 -8.68 -19.05
N SER A 250 6.72 -9.03 -18.85
CA SER A 250 7.79 -8.03 -18.80
C SER A 250 7.92 -7.36 -20.18
N VAL A 251 8.19 -6.05 -20.19
CA VAL A 251 8.54 -5.38 -21.45
C VAL A 251 10.00 -5.66 -21.81
N ASP A 252 10.26 -5.80 -23.10
CA ASP A 252 11.62 -5.81 -23.62
C ASP A 252 12.12 -4.36 -23.65
N ALA A 253 12.94 -3.98 -22.67
CA ALA A 253 13.45 -2.64 -22.51
C ALA A 253 14.99 -2.67 -22.34
N PRO A 254 15.70 -1.58 -22.68
CA PRO A 254 17.11 -1.48 -22.36
C PRO A 254 17.34 -1.70 -20.88
N ARG A 255 18.27 -2.61 -20.55
CA ARG A 255 18.53 -3.06 -19.17
C ARG A 255 19.22 -2.01 -18.31
N ASP A 256 19.97 -1.10 -18.91
CA ASP A 256 20.67 -0.02 -18.24
C ASP A 256 20.25 1.30 -18.87
N GLN A 257 19.61 2.19 -18.09
CA GLN A 257 19.13 3.47 -18.52
C GLN A 257 19.57 4.56 -17.53
N ALA A 258 20.00 5.71 -18.07
CA ALA A 258 20.43 6.85 -17.27
C ALA A 258 19.55 8.06 -17.55
N ILE A 259 19.21 8.80 -16.49
CA ILE A 259 18.59 10.11 -16.54
C ILE A 259 19.60 11.08 -15.94
N PHE A 260 20.27 11.84 -16.82
CA PHE A 260 21.21 12.85 -16.37
C PHE A 260 20.48 14.03 -15.73
N MET A 261 20.83 14.32 -14.48
CA MET A 261 20.33 15.47 -13.73
C MET A 261 21.55 16.19 -13.16
N PRO A 262 21.87 17.40 -13.66
CA PRO A 262 23.05 18.13 -13.22
C PRO A 262 22.93 18.57 -11.76
N GLU A 263 24.07 18.74 -11.11
CA GLU A 263 24.20 19.34 -9.77
C GLU A 263 23.45 18.59 -8.65
N LYS A 264 23.12 17.30 -8.86
CA LYS A 264 22.57 16.46 -7.79
C LYS A 264 23.70 15.87 -6.94
N THR A 265 23.50 15.87 -5.64
CA THR A 265 24.46 15.31 -4.67
C THR A 265 24.42 13.79 -4.58
N ASN A 266 23.35 13.17 -5.11
CA ASN A 266 23.15 11.73 -5.17
C ASN A 266 22.72 11.29 -6.58
N VAL A 267 22.94 10.01 -6.85
CA VAL A 267 22.35 9.26 -7.95
C VAL A 267 21.44 8.22 -7.35
N SER A 268 20.14 8.34 -7.59
CA SER A 268 19.15 7.32 -7.19
C SER A 268 19.13 6.20 -8.21
N VAL A 269 19.16 4.97 -7.74
CA VAL A 269 19.19 3.76 -8.54
C VAL A 269 17.98 2.90 -8.20
N VAL A 270 17.25 2.47 -9.23
CA VAL A 270 16.22 1.42 -9.13
C VAL A 270 16.64 0.26 -10.02
N TRP A 271 16.77 -0.91 -9.42
CA TRP A 271 17.26 -2.12 -10.08
C TRP A 271 16.27 -3.27 -9.85
N GLY A 272 15.60 -3.78 -10.89
CA GLY A 272 14.58 -4.80 -10.69
C GLY A 272 13.88 -5.28 -11.96
N GLN A 273 12.75 -5.96 -11.76
CA GLN A 273 11.92 -6.54 -12.81
C GLN A 273 10.47 -6.71 -12.35
N ALA A 274 9.53 -6.88 -13.29
CA ALA A 274 8.19 -7.39 -12.99
C ALA A 274 8.27 -8.83 -12.47
N THR A 275 7.42 -9.18 -11.48
CA THR A 275 7.41 -10.53 -10.88
C THR A 275 6.36 -11.46 -11.48
N GLN A 276 5.34 -10.89 -12.15
CA GLN A 276 4.14 -11.61 -12.58
C GLN A 276 3.38 -12.28 -11.42
N LEU A 277 3.60 -11.84 -10.19
CA LEU A 277 2.97 -12.34 -8.98
C LEU A 277 2.03 -11.30 -8.38
N ARG A 278 0.85 -11.73 -7.98
CA ARG A 278 -0.03 -11.01 -7.06
C ARG A 278 0.24 -11.48 -5.63
N TYR A 279 -0.12 -10.67 -4.66
CA TYR A 279 0.13 -10.97 -3.24
C TYR A 279 -0.42 -12.32 -2.76
N GLY A 280 -1.54 -12.78 -3.33
CA GLY A 280 -2.19 -14.05 -2.97
C GLY A 280 -1.60 -15.30 -3.63
N ASP A 281 -0.65 -15.14 -4.56
CA ASP A 281 -0.05 -16.28 -5.25
C ASP A 281 0.84 -17.12 -4.32
N PRO A 282 0.96 -18.44 -4.53
CA PRO A 282 1.57 -19.37 -3.58
C PRO A 282 2.99 -19.01 -3.16
N ASP A 283 3.81 -18.46 -4.07
CA ASP A 283 5.22 -18.17 -3.82
C ASP A 283 5.48 -16.75 -3.29
N THR A 284 4.45 -15.90 -3.23
CA THR A 284 4.64 -14.48 -2.89
C THR A 284 5.21 -14.28 -1.50
N LEU A 285 4.71 -14.98 -0.47
CA LEU A 285 5.23 -14.84 0.89
C LEU A 285 6.65 -15.39 1.02
N ALA A 286 6.98 -16.46 0.28
CA ALA A 286 8.33 -17.01 0.24
C ALA A 286 9.32 -16.03 -0.42
N LEU A 287 8.95 -15.45 -1.56
CA LEU A 287 9.73 -14.42 -2.25
C LEU A 287 9.91 -13.17 -1.38
N ARG A 288 8.86 -12.70 -0.72
CA ARG A 288 8.92 -11.55 0.20
C ARG A 288 9.87 -11.80 1.38
N LEU A 289 9.83 -13.01 1.95
CA LEU A 289 10.71 -13.38 3.05
C LEU A 289 12.18 -13.44 2.59
N GLY A 290 12.45 -14.03 1.42
CA GLY A 290 13.77 -14.03 0.79
C GLY A 290 14.27 -12.61 0.47
N THR A 291 13.38 -11.76 -0.06
CA THR A 291 13.68 -10.34 -0.34
C THR A 291 14.03 -9.56 0.92
N ALA A 292 13.30 -9.80 2.02
CA ALA A 292 13.61 -9.16 3.31
C ALA A 292 15.00 -9.54 3.84
N ILE A 293 15.42 -10.77 3.65
CA ILE A 293 16.78 -11.22 4.00
C ILE A 293 17.85 -10.47 3.18
N LEU A 294 17.58 -10.22 1.91
CA LEU A 294 18.51 -9.45 1.08
C LEU A 294 18.60 -7.99 1.52
N GLY A 295 17.47 -7.30 1.72
CA GLY A 295 17.53 -5.85 1.86
C GLY A 295 16.47 -5.20 2.75
N SER A 296 15.87 -5.90 3.73
CA SER A 296 14.97 -5.23 4.67
C SER A 296 15.68 -4.80 5.96
N GLY A 297 15.57 -3.52 6.28
CA GLY A 297 16.10 -2.93 7.51
C GLY A 297 17.63 -3.05 7.61
N PHE A 298 18.15 -2.77 8.81
CA PHE A 298 19.60 -2.74 9.07
C PHE A 298 20.27 -4.12 9.08
N THR A 299 19.51 -5.20 9.16
CA THR A 299 20.03 -6.58 9.22
C THR A 299 20.06 -7.28 7.87
N GLY A 300 19.56 -6.64 6.80
CA GLY A 300 19.60 -7.13 5.43
C GLY A 300 21.03 -7.15 4.88
N ARG A 301 21.35 -8.11 4.00
CA ARG A 301 22.69 -8.27 3.41
C ARG A 301 23.19 -6.98 2.73
N LEU A 302 22.30 -6.29 2.00
CA LEU A 302 22.64 -5.04 1.31
C LEU A 302 23.07 -3.96 2.29
N MET A 303 22.30 -3.74 3.36
CA MET A 303 22.66 -2.74 4.37
C MET A 303 23.95 -3.11 5.09
N ALA A 304 24.09 -4.35 5.54
CA ALA A 304 25.27 -4.82 6.25
C ALA A 304 26.56 -4.73 5.42
N THR A 305 26.46 -4.97 4.09
CA THR A 305 27.66 -4.97 3.22
C THR A 305 27.88 -3.62 2.59
N VAL A 306 26.91 -3.12 1.79
CA VAL A 306 27.12 -1.93 0.93
C VAL A 306 27.20 -0.65 1.77
N ARG A 307 26.40 -0.58 2.86
CA ARG A 307 26.42 0.57 3.75
C ARG A 307 27.42 0.41 4.89
N ASP A 308 27.22 -0.60 5.78
CA ASP A 308 27.92 -0.61 7.07
C ASP A 308 29.38 -1.03 6.92
N LYS A 309 29.68 -2.02 6.05
CA LYS A 309 31.04 -2.51 5.84
C LYS A 309 31.84 -1.68 4.84
N GLU A 310 31.21 -1.31 3.71
CA GLU A 310 31.90 -0.67 2.59
C GLU A 310 31.68 0.86 2.52
N GLY A 311 30.69 1.41 3.23
CA GLY A 311 30.45 2.85 3.33
C GLY A 311 30.04 3.52 2.02
N LEU A 312 29.45 2.77 1.09
CA LEU A 312 29.17 3.22 -0.28
C LEU A 312 27.85 3.97 -0.42
N THR A 313 26.92 3.75 0.51
CA THR A 313 25.59 4.38 0.49
C THR A 313 25.09 4.67 1.91
N TYR A 314 24.16 5.62 2.02
CA TYR A 314 23.40 5.82 3.25
C TYR A 314 22.15 4.94 3.29
N ASN A 315 21.51 4.70 2.16
CA ASN A 315 20.26 3.94 2.08
C ASN A 315 20.29 2.97 0.90
N ILE A 316 19.99 1.69 1.19
CA ILE A 316 19.80 0.64 0.20
C ILE A 316 18.82 -0.39 0.76
N GLY A 317 17.90 -0.86 -0.09
CA GLY A 317 16.92 -1.88 0.32
C GLY A 317 16.37 -2.65 -0.86
N SER A 318 15.67 -3.76 -0.59
CA SER A 318 14.96 -4.53 -1.60
C SER A 318 13.52 -4.78 -1.20
N TYR A 319 12.62 -4.77 -2.19
CA TYR A 319 11.17 -4.83 -1.98
C TYR A 319 10.48 -5.66 -3.05
N VAL A 320 9.37 -6.31 -2.67
CA VAL A 320 8.29 -6.71 -3.59
C VAL A 320 7.19 -5.67 -3.44
N SER A 321 6.78 -5.05 -4.53
CA SER A 321 5.93 -3.87 -4.54
C SER A 321 4.77 -4.01 -5.53
N GLN A 322 3.72 -3.19 -5.36
CA GLN A 322 2.62 -3.01 -6.32
C GLN A 322 1.75 -4.25 -6.61
N ASP A 323 1.80 -5.30 -5.78
CA ASP A 323 1.18 -6.62 -6.01
C ASP A 323 -0.23 -6.78 -5.38
N THR A 324 -0.85 -5.71 -4.91
CA THR A 324 -2.14 -5.78 -4.20
C THR A 324 -3.32 -5.97 -5.15
N PHE A 325 -3.41 -5.18 -6.20
CA PHE A 325 -4.53 -5.21 -7.15
C PHE A 325 -4.22 -6.01 -8.42
N VAL A 326 -2.98 -5.98 -8.84
CA VAL A 326 -2.44 -6.63 -10.04
C VAL A 326 -1.09 -7.25 -9.69
N ASP A 327 -0.44 -7.91 -10.62
CA ASP A 327 0.93 -8.39 -10.45
C ASP A 327 1.91 -7.22 -10.25
N GLY A 328 2.89 -7.46 -9.38
CA GLY A 328 3.83 -6.46 -8.92
C GLY A 328 5.22 -6.57 -9.52
N ASP A 329 6.13 -5.85 -8.90
CA ASP A 329 7.55 -5.87 -9.24
C ASP A 329 8.41 -6.19 -8.01
N TRP A 330 9.62 -6.63 -8.29
CA TRP A 330 10.72 -6.77 -7.36
C TRP A 330 11.80 -5.75 -7.70
N ARG A 331 12.31 -5.04 -6.68
CA ARG A 331 13.35 -4.03 -6.90
C ARG A 331 14.31 -3.88 -5.73
N ILE A 332 15.52 -3.42 -6.04
CA ILE A 332 16.47 -2.78 -5.14
C ILE A 332 16.39 -1.28 -5.39
N GLU A 333 16.33 -0.48 -4.34
CA GLU A 333 16.46 0.97 -4.39
C GLU A 333 17.67 1.39 -3.56
N ALA A 334 18.48 2.29 -4.10
CA ALA A 334 19.69 2.77 -3.45
C ALA A 334 20.06 4.20 -3.91
N ASP A 335 20.73 4.94 -3.02
CA ASP A 335 21.27 6.26 -3.31
C ASP A 335 22.78 6.27 -3.17
N PHE A 336 23.51 6.66 -4.20
CA PHE A 336 24.96 6.73 -4.18
C PHE A 336 25.45 8.16 -4.44
N ALA A 337 26.53 8.56 -3.78
CA ALA A 337 27.25 9.74 -4.21
C ALA A 337 27.77 9.53 -5.66
N PRO A 338 27.80 10.54 -6.54
CA PRO A 338 28.26 10.39 -7.93
C PRO A 338 29.61 9.71 -8.07
N ALA A 339 30.55 9.99 -7.17
CA ALA A 339 31.89 9.39 -7.17
C ALA A 339 31.90 7.91 -6.76
N LEU A 340 30.89 7.44 -6.01
CA LEU A 340 30.79 6.07 -5.49
C LEU A 340 29.84 5.20 -6.30
N LEU A 341 29.15 5.75 -7.32
CA LEU A 341 28.11 5.05 -8.08
C LEU A 341 28.57 3.69 -8.61
N ASN A 342 29.70 3.63 -9.31
CA ASN A 342 30.18 2.38 -9.92
C ASN A 342 30.54 1.35 -8.87
N GLN A 343 31.24 1.74 -7.81
CA GLN A 343 31.58 0.84 -6.69
C GLN A 343 30.33 0.33 -5.99
N GLY A 344 29.34 1.21 -5.78
CA GLY A 344 28.05 0.86 -5.19
C GLY A 344 27.26 -0.14 -6.03
N LEU A 345 27.21 0.07 -7.35
CA LEU A 345 26.57 -0.86 -8.29
C LEU A 345 27.27 -2.23 -8.30
N ASP A 346 28.59 -2.27 -8.31
CA ASP A 346 29.37 -3.52 -8.31
C ASP A 346 29.16 -4.30 -7.00
N SER A 347 29.15 -3.59 -5.86
CA SER A 347 28.87 -4.18 -4.56
C SER A 347 27.43 -4.74 -4.48
N THR A 348 26.46 -3.93 -4.91
CA THR A 348 25.04 -4.35 -4.97
C THR A 348 24.85 -5.58 -5.84
N LYS A 349 25.49 -5.60 -7.03
CA LYS A 349 25.46 -6.76 -7.94
C LYS A 349 26.05 -8.00 -7.32
N ARG A 350 27.18 -7.89 -6.64
CA ARG A 350 27.82 -9.00 -5.95
C ARG A 350 26.91 -9.63 -4.90
N GLU A 351 26.27 -8.80 -4.06
CA GLU A 351 25.34 -9.26 -3.02
C GLU A 351 24.08 -9.88 -3.63
N LEU A 352 23.50 -9.27 -4.67
CA LEU A 352 22.34 -9.79 -5.40
C LEU A 352 22.65 -11.18 -6.00
N LEU A 353 23.78 -11.32 -6.70
CA LEU A 353 24.15 -12.59 -7.32
C LEU A 353 24.50 -13.65 -6.29
N SER A 354 25.15 -13.29 -5.18
CA SER A 354 25.43 -14.21 -4.08
C SER A 354 24.14 -14.72 -3.44
N TRP A 355 23.18 -13.82 -3.15
CA TRP A 355 21.87 -14.19 -2.61
C TRP A 355 21.06 -15.07 -3.58
N TYR A 356 21.04 -14.75 -4.85
CA TYR A 356 20.31 -15.49 -5.87
C TYR A 356 20.87 -16.92 -6.06
N ARG A 357 22.20 -17.07 -6.14
CA ARG A 357 22.86 -18.35 -6.42
C ARG A 357 22.99 -19.25 -5.21
N ASN A 358 23.32 -18.69 -4.06
CA ASN A 358 23.60 -19.43 -2.83
C ASN A 358 22.37 -19.55 -1.93
N GLY A 359 21.31 -18.77 -2.22
CA GLY A 359 20.09 -18.73 -1.41
C GLY A 359 20.27 -18.08 -0.04
N VAL A 360 19.32 -18.36 0.83
CA VAL A 360 19.30 -17.91 2.23
C VAL A 360 19.82 -19.00 3.17
N THR A 361 20.35 -18.60 4.33
CA THR A 361 20.79 -19.54 5.38
C THR A 361 19.65 -19.80 6.36
N ASP A 362 19.75 -20.90 7.13
CA ASP A 362 18.75 -21.23 8.17
C ASP A 362 18.70 -20.17 9.29
N ALA A 363 19.84 -19.57 9.63
CA ALA A 363 19.91 -18.51 10.63
C ALA A 363 19.21 -17.22 10.13
N GLU A 364 19.43 -16.82 8.87
CA GLU A 364 18.73 -15.68 8.26
C GLU A 364 17.23 -15.92 8.18
N LEU A 365 16.83 -17.12 7.75
CA LEU A 365 15.43 -17.48 7.64
C LEU A 365 14.72 -17.43 9.00
N THR A 366 15.35 -17.97 10.05
CA THR A 366 14.79 -17.97 11.41
C THR A 366 14.58 -16.53 11.90
N ARG A 367 15.59 -15.67 11.73
CA ARG A 367 15.49 -14.25 12.11
C ARG A 367 14.39 -13.54 11.31
N ALA A 368 14.40 -13.68 9.98
CA ALA A 368 13.44 -13.00 9.09
C ALA A 368 11.99 -13.40 9.37
N LYS A 369 11.72 -14.67 9.70
CA LYS A 369 10.39 -15.11 10.15
C LYS A 369 9.96 -14.40 11.43
N GLY A 370 10.85 -14.31 12.41
CA GLY A 370 10.59 -13.58 13.65
C GLY A 370 10.26 -12.12 13.42
N ASP A 371 11.03 -11.44 12.57
CA ASP A 371 10.84 -10.03 12.21
C ASP A 371 9.53 -9.82 11.44
N PHE A 372 9.22 -10.70 10.47
CA PHE A 372 7.99 -10.64 9.68
C PHE A 372 6.74 -10.80 10.54
N VAL A 373 6.71 -11.86 11.35
CA VAL A 373 5.57 -12.14 12.23
C VAL A 373 5.46 -11.08 13.33
N GLY A 374 6.60 -10.66 13.90
CA GLY A 374 6.63 -9.61 14.93
C GLY A 374 6.08 -8.28 14.40
N SER A 375 6.58 -7.81 13.27
CA SER A 375 6.14 -6.57 12.63
C SER A 375 4.65 -6.62 12.23
N TYR A 376 4.20 -7.77 11.73
CA TYR A 376 2.79 -7.98 11.41
C TYR A 376 1.90 -7.85 12.65
N LYS A 377 2.25 -8.53 13.74
CA LYS A 377 1.50 -8.46 15.01
C LYS A 377 1.49 -7.04 15.61
N VAL A 378 2.61 -6.33 15.56
CA VAL A 378 2.69 -4.92 15.99
C VAL A 378 1.78 -4.04 15.11
N GLY A 379 1.76 -4.28 13.80
CA GLY A 379 0.83 -3.60 12.89
C GLY A 379 -0.64 -3.81 13.27
N LEU A 380 -1.02 -5.03 13.63
CA LEU A 380 -2.39 -5.36 14.05
C LEU A 380 -2.78 -4.79 15.43
N ALA A 381 -1.83 -4.34 16.24
CA ALA A 381 -2.10 -3.81 17.58
C ALA A 381 -2.77 -2.42 17.57
N THR A 382 -2.81 -1.74 16.44
CA THR A 382 -3.45 -0.43 16.29
C THR A 382 -4.71 -0.53 15.45
N THR A 383 -5.72 0.32 15.72
CA THR A 383 -6.93 0.39 14.89
C THR A 383 -6.61 0.71 13.43
N GLY A 384 -5.62 1.57 13.19
CA GLY A 384 -5.17 1.95 11.86
C GLY A 384 -4.49 0.82 11.09
N GLY A 385 -3.58 0.10 11.75
CA GLY A 385 -2.89 -1.05 11.15
C GLY A 385 -3.85 -2.21 10.89
N MET A 386 -4.75 -2.50 11.84
CA MET A 386 -5.80 -3.50 11.68
C MET A 386 -6.72 -3.17 10.50
N ALA A 387 -7.24 -1.94 10.43
CA ALA A 387 -8.10 -1.50 9.34
C ALA A 387 -7.40 -1.58 7.97
N SER A 388 -6.13 -1.18 7.90
CA SER A 388 -5.34 -1.27 6.67
C SER A 388 -5.07 -2.72 6.27
N THR A 389 -4.78 -3.61 7.21
CA THR A 389 -4.57 -5.03 6.94
C THR A 389 -5.84 -5.69 6.41
N ILE A 390 -6.99 -5.43 7.04
CA ILE A 390 -8.30 -5.92 6.57
C ILE A 390 -8.58 -5.41 5.16
N LEU A 391 -8.47 -4.10 4.92
CA LEU A 391 -8.73 -3.52 3.60
C LEU A 391 -7.80 -4.10 2.52
N ASN A 392 -6.50 -4.24 2.82
CA ASN A 392 -5.56 -4.86 1.88
C ASN A 392 -5.90 -6.32 1.60
N THR A 393 -6.36 -7.08 2.61
CA THR A 393 -6.81 -8.46 2.44
C THR A 393 -8.00 -8.53 1.50
N LEU A 394 -8.99 -7.63 1.66
CA LEU A 394 -10.11 -7.52 0.73
C LEU A 394 -9.64 -7.13 -0.68
N ASN A 395 -8.77 -6.11 -0.81
CA ASN A 395 -8.27 -5.64 -2.11
C ASN A 395 -7.46 -6.70 -2.87
N ARG A 396 -6.92 -7.69 -2.16
CA ARG A 396 -6.22 -8.87 -2.69
C ARG A 396 -7.15 -10.03 -3.01
N ASP A 397 -8.46 -9.87 -2.79
CA ASP A 397 -9.48 -10.92 -2.92
C ASP A 397 -9.18 -12.16 -2.05
N LEU A 398 -8.56 -11.94 -0.87
CA LEU A 398 -8.24 -12.97 0.09
C LEU A 398 -9.31 -13.03 1.21
N PRO A 399 -9.57 -14.22 1.78
CA PRO A 399 -10.49 -14.34 2.91
C PRO A 399 -9.89 -13.71 4.18
N LEU A 400 -10.73 -13.22 5.08
CA LEU A 400 -10.26 -12.62 6.35
C LEU A 400 -9.45 -13.60 7.22
N SER A 401 -9.70 -14.92 7.08
CA SER A 401 -8.90 -15.96 7.75
C SER A 401 -7.40 -15.90 7.36
N PHE A 402 -7.06 -15.31 6.22
CA PHE A 402 -5.66 -15.08 5.84
C PHE A 402 -4.92 -14.26 6.90
N ILE A 403 -5.62 -13.32 7.56
CA ILE A 403 -5.04 -12.49 8.63
C ILE A 403 -4.66 -13.35 9.83
N ASP A 404 -5.55 -14.27 10.21
CA ASP A 404 -5.38 -15.16 11.37
C ASP A 404 -4.33 -16.26 11.09
N ASP A 405 -4.23 -16.69 9.83
CA ASP A 405 -3.33 -17.75 9.37
C ASP A 405 -1.92 -17.27 9.03
N PHE A 406 -1.68 -15.96 8.98
CA PHE A 406 -0.42 -15.38 8.51
C PHE A 406 0.81 -15.91 9.28
N ASP A 407 0.76 -15.92 10.61
CA ASP A 407 1.83 -16.43 11.47
C ASP A 407 2.16 -17.89 11.15
N ARG A 408 1.14 -18.75 11.07
CA ARG A 408 1.28 -20.16 10.72
C ARG A 408 1.88 -20.33 9.31
N THR A 409 1.39 -19.55 8.36
CA THR A 409 1.84 -19.60 6.97
C THR A 409 3.31 -19.22 6.86
N VAL A 410 3.72 -18.09 7.44
CA VAL A 410 5.13 -17.65 7.43
C VAL A 410 6.04 -18.68 8.13
N ASN A 411 5.63 -19.20 9.28
CA ASN A 411 6.42 -20.18 10.03
C ASN A 411 6.56 -21.52 9.30
N SER A 412 5.62 -21.89 8.42
CA SER A 412 5.68 -23.11 7.61
C SER A 412 6.62 -23.04 6.41
N LEU A 413 7.11 -21.84 6.04
CA LEU A 413 8.03 -21.68 4.91
C LEU A 413 9.38 -22.33 5.22
N THR A 414 9.84 -23.18 4.34
CA THR A 414 11.18 -23.80 4.43
C THR A 414 12.20 -22.99 3.63
N LYS A 415 13.49 -23.21 3.92
CA LYS A 415 14.59 -22.64 3.15
C LYS A 415 14.47 -22.97 1.66
N ASP A 416 14.13 -24.23 1.35
CA ASP A 416 13.99 -24.68 -0.04
C ASP A 416 12.85 -23.95 -0.75
N LYS A 417 11.69 -23.72 -0.09
CA LYS A 417 10.59 -22.93 -0.66
C LYS A 417 11.01 -21.49 -0.92
N VAL A 418 11.75 -20.87 0.00
CA VAL A 418 12.23 -19.50 -0.17
C VAL A 418 13.22 -19.41 -1.32
N ASN A 419 14.19 -20.31 -1.37
CA ASN A 419 15.20 -20.35 -2.44
C ASN A 419 14.57 -20.67 -3.80
N HIS A 420 13.59 -21.57 -3.82
CA HIS A 420 12.82 -21.85 -5.04
C HIS A 420 12.09 -20.62 -5.56
N ALA A 421 11.37 -19.90 -4.69
CA ALA A 421 10.64 -18.70 -5.07
C ALA A 421 11.57 -17.60 -5.63
N ILE A 422 12.75 -17.41 -5.01
CA ILE A 422 13.77 -16.48 -5.52
C ILE A 422 14.17 -16.86 -6.97
N GLN A 423 14.51 -18.13 -7.21
CA GLN A 423 15.02 -18.59 -8.50
C GLN A 423 13.93 -18.72 -9.57
N ALA A 424 12.70 -19.03 -9.17
CA ALA A 424 11.59 -19.20 -10.10
C ALA A 424 11.06 -17.86 -10.64
N HIS A 425 11.10 -16.80 -9.82
CA HIS A 425 10.44 -15.53 -10.15
C HIS A 425 11.41 -14.39 -10.46
N LEU A 426 12.71 -14.58 -10.25
CA LEU A 426 13.72 -13.54 -10.52
C LEU A 426 14.77 -14.04 -11.49
N ASN A 427 15.26 -13.12 -12.32
CA ASN A 427 16.39 -13.36 -13.22
C ASN A 427 17.32 -12.14 -13.21
N PRO A 428 18.39 -12.14 -12.38
CA PRO A 428 19.32 -11.02 -12.26
C PRO A 428 19.94 -10.55 -13.59
N ASP A 429 20.09 -11.46 -14.55
CA ASP A 429 20.65 -11.12 -15.86
C ASP A 429 19.66 -10.36 -16.77
N ASN A 430 18.37 -10.34 -16.39
CA ASN A 430 17.30 -9.71 -17.16
C ASN A 430 16.69 -8.47 -16.47
N MET A 431 17.24 -8.04 -15.35
CA MET A 431 16.75 -6.89 -14.61
C MET A 431 17.08 -5.57 -15.30
N VAL A 432 16.16 -4.62 -15.14
CA VAL A 432 16.34 -3.21 -15.56
C VAL A 432 17.04 -2.45 -14.45
N VAL A 433 18.01 -1.61 -14.84
CA VAL A 433 18.72 -0.69 -13.93
C VAL A 433 18.47 0.74 -14.40
N ILE A 434 17.80 1.53 -13.59
CA ILE A 434 17.58 2.96 -13.84
C ILE A 434 18.46 3.76 -12.89
N LYS A 435 19.17 4.74 -13.44
CA LYS A 435 20.02 5.66 -12.67
C LYS A 435 19.56 7.09 -12.97
N ALA A 436 19.28 7.89 -11.95
CA ALA A 436 18.90 9.28 -12.10
C ALA A 436 19.75 10.18 -11.19
N GLY A 437 20.40 11.17 -11.75
CA GLY A 437 21.26 12.09 -11.01
C GLY A 437 22.47 12.57 -11.78
N THR A 438 23.47 13.09 -11.07
CA THR A 438 24.75 13.53 -11.67
C THR A 438 25.65 12.32 -11.93
N ILE A 439 25.63 11.82 -13.16
CA ILE A 439 26.40 10.64 -13.57
C ILE A 439 27.68 11.09 -14.21
N LEU A 440 28.83 10.83 -13.55
CA LEU A 440 30.16 11.24 -14.04
C LEU A 440 30.48 10.50 -15.34
N GLY A 441 30.85 11.24 -16.36
CA GLY A 441 31.17 10.73 -17.72
C GLY A 441 29.97 10.60 -18.67
N ALA A 442 28.74 10.84 -18.22
CA ALA A 442 27.54 10.81 -19.09
C ALA A 442 27.20 12.16 -19.74
N GLY A 443 27.86 13.25 -19.35
CA GLY A 443 27.55 14.61 -19.79
C GLY A 443 28.33 15.14 -21.04
N ALA A 444 29.02 14.27 -21.76
CA ALA A 444 29.76 14.66 -22.95
C ALA A 444 29.19 13.97 -24.20
N LYS A 445 27.91 14.28 -24.54
CA LYS A 445 27.40 14.08 -25.89
C LYS A 445 26.43 15.19 -26.27
#